data_4da0806ab1c02ac90b6687a8c05cf0f8
#
_entry.id   4da0806ab1c02ac90b6687a8c05cf0f8
#
_cell.length_a   1.000
_cell.length_b   1.000
_cell.length_c   1.000
_cell.angle_alpha   90.00
_cell.angle_beta   90.00
_cell.angle_gamma   90.00
#
_symmetry.space_group_name_H-M   'P 1'
#
loop_
_entity.id
_entity.type
_entity.pdbx_description
1 polymer ?
#
loop_
_entity_poly.entity_id
_entity_poly.type
_entity_poly.pdbx_seq_one_letter_code
_entity_poly.pdbx_strand_id
1 'polypeptide(L)'
;MTKIIDLSVKEKIYKSKKSQISILNDFRLEVAAGEKIAIVGESGVGKSSLLNIIGLIDRNYNGEYTLLGSLTNNLHTSELAQWRNQTIGFVLQESALINSMTVEDNIKLPLLYAGSGKKEFKPEDFESVINAIGIKPILKKKPLECSGGEKARAVFARGIIMKPQIILADEPTASLDMENRERIVTLLFKMNKEFNTTIITVTHDLEIANRHDRVIHLERSK
;
A
#
# COMPACT_ATOMS: atom_id res chain seq x y z
N MET A 1 8.09 19.08 9.79
CA MET A 1 8.11 17.68 9.35
C MET A 1 8.47 17.64 7.87
N THR A 2 9.27 16.70 7.42
CA THR A 2 9.68 16.59 6.01
C THR A 2 8.53 16.04 5.19
N LYS A 3 8.08 16.78 4.16
CA LYS A 3 7.09 16.33 3.19
C LYS A 3 7.68 15.23 2.33
N ILE A 4 7.02 14.07 2.25
CA ILE A 4 7.47 12.94 1.41
C ILE A 4 6.54 12.68 0.23
N ILE A 5 5.29 13.12 0.29
CA ILE A 5 4.32 13.08 -0.80
C ILE A 5 3.80 14.51 -1.02
N ASP A 6 3.87 14.98 -2.25
CA ASP A 6 3.23 16.20 -2.73
C ASP A 6 2.58 15.88 -4.07
N LEU A 7 1.28 15.65 -4.03
CA LEU A 7 0.48 15.24 -5.19
C LEU A 7 -0.55 16.31 -5.51
N SER A 8 -0.55 16.78 -6.74
CA SER A 8 -1.57 17.65 -7.30
C SER A 8 -2.16 16.99 -8.55
N VAL A 9 -3.41 16.59 -8.49
CA VAL A 9 -4.17 16.03 -9.62
C VAL A 9 -5.16 17.08 -10.08
N LYS A 10 -4.92 17.66 -11.26
CA LYS A 10 -5.88 18.58 -11.89
C LYS A 10 -7.09 17.81 -12.38
N GLU A 11 -6.84 16.67 -13.02
CA GLU A 11 -7.91 15.83 -13.54
C GLU A 11 -7.47 14.37 -13.69
N LYS A 12 -8.34 13.45 -13.29
CA LYS A 12 -8.25 12.03 -13.59
C LYS A 12 -9.55 11.54 -14.17
N ILE A 13 -9.51 11.09 -15.44
CA ILE A 13 -10.67 10.56 -16.16
C ILE A 13 -10.49 9.08 -16.40
N TYR A 14 -11.56 8.31 -16.17
CA TYR A 14 -11.68 6.95 -16.64
C TYR A 14 -12.50 6.93 -17.94
N LYS A 15 -11.87 6.48 -19.03
CA LYS A 15 -12.54 6.36 -20.34
C LYS A 15 -13.00 4.93 -20.56
N SER A 16 -14.31 4.74 -20.66
CA SER A 16 -14.93 3.50 -21.17
C SER A 16 -15.38 3.73 -22.61
N LYS A 17 -15.65 2.65 -23.35
CA LYS A 17 -16.19 2.74 -24.74
C LYS A 17 -17.46 3.58 -24.85
N LYS A 18 -18.21 3.78 -23.77
CA LYS A 18 -19.52 4.45 -23.76
C LYS A 18 -19.61 5.66 -22.82
N SER A 19 -18.61 5.94 -22.00
CA SER A 19 -18.66 7.01 -21.00
C SER A 19 -17.27 7.50 -20.61
N GLN A 20 -17.19 8.77 -20.24
CA GLN A 20 -16.06 9.35 -19.53
C GLN A 20 -16.55 9.70 -18.12
N ILE A 21 -15.81 9.26 -17.12
CA ILE A 21 -16.13 9.54 -15.72
C ILE A 21 -14.93 10.25 -15.12
N SER A 22 -15.14 11.48 -14.64
CA SER A 22 -14.15 12.17 -13.84
C SER A 22 -14.10 11.51 -12.46
N ILE A 23 -12.89 11.10 -12.05
CA ILE A 23 -12.66 10.40 -10.79
C ILE A 23 -12.06 11.35 -9.75
N LEU A 24 -11.11 12.19 -10.18
CA LEU A 24 -10.48 13.20 -9.33
C LEU A 24 -10.44 14.50 -10.13
N ASN A 25 -10.78 15.60 -9.46
CA ASN A 25 -10.72 16.94 -10.04
C ASN A 25 -10.18 17.90 -8.98
N ASP A 26 -9.15 18.68 -9.34
CA ASP A 26 -8.48 19.66 -8.47
C ASP A 26 -8.10 19.11 -7.08
N PHE A 27 -7.67 17.85 -7.02
CA PHE A 27 -7.32 17.16 -5.78
C PHE A 27 -5.86 17.44 -5.41
N ARG A 28 -5.62 17.76 -4.14
CA ARG A 28 -4.28 17.94 -3.59
C ARG A 28 -4.07 17.10 -2.33
N LEU A 29 -2.89 16.51 -2.23
CA LEU A 29 -2.49 15.69 -1.09
C LEU A 29 -1.02 15.95 -0.75
N GLU A 30 -0.78 16.42 0.46
CA GLU A 30 0.54 16.51 1.05
C GLU A 30 0.61 15.55 2.25
N VAL A 31 1.71 14.79 2.35
CA VAL A 31 1.93 13.84 3.44
C VAL A 31 3.33 14.01 3.99
N ALA A 32 3.43 14.08 5.31
CA ALA A 32 4.70 14.13 6.01
C ALA A 32 5.28 12.73 6.26
N ALA A 33 6.60 12.66 6.45
CA ALA A 33 7.25 11.42 6.86
C ALA A 33 6.72 10.92 8.21
N GLY A 34 6.34 9.65 8.27
CA GLY A 34 5.79 9.02 9.46
C GLY A 34 4.32 9.38 9.76
N GLU A 35 3.65 10.13 8.91
CA GLU A 35 2.22 10.44 9.06
C GLU A 35 1.36 9.22 8.74
N LYS A 36 0.28 9.02 9.50
CA LYS A 36 -0.77 8.04 9.22
C LYS A 36 -2.00 8.74 8.69
N ILE A 37 -2.42 8.41 7.47
CA ILE A 37 -3.59 9.01 6.82
C ILE A 37 -4.60 7.92 6.49
N ALA A 38 -5.87 8.17 6.81
CA ALA A 38 -6.99 7.40 6.28
C ALA A 38 -7.69 8.15 5.16
N ILE A 39 -8.00 7.48 4.07
CA ILE A 39 -8.82 7.99 2.97
C ILE A 39 -10.15 7.23 3.01
N VAL A 40 -11.22 7.97 3.25
CA VAL A 40 -12.58 7.44 3.33
C VAL A 40 -13.46 8.04 2.23
N GLY A 41 -14.55 7.39 1.91
CA GLY A 41 -15.53 7.86 0.92
C GLY A 41 -16.37 6.72 0.38
N GLU A 42 -17.41 7.05 -0.37
CA GLU A 42 -18.31 6.07 -0.95
C GLU A 42 -17.62 5.09 -1.91
N SER A 43 -18.27 3.96 -2.19
CA SER A 43 -17.79 3.03 -3.22
C SER A 43 -17.78 3.71 -4.60
N GLY A 44 -16.71 3.50 -5.36
CA GLY A 44 -16.57 4.07 -6.71
C GLY A 44 -16.17 5.54 -6.79
N VAL A 45 -15.89 6.21 -5.66
CA VAL A 45 -15.49 7.63 -5.62
C VAL A 45 -14.05 7.88 -6.12
N GLY A 46 -13.25 6.82 -6.32
CA GLY A 46 -11.87 6.94 -6.82
C GLY A 46 -10.77 6.66 -5.81
N LYS A 47 -11.08 6.11 -4.62
CA LYS A 47 -10.09 5.80 -3.58
C LYS A 47 -8.95 4.91 -4.08
N SER A 48 -9.28 3.78 -4.71
CA SER A 48 -8.27 2.87 -5.27
C SER A 48 -7.52 3.50 -6.45
N SER A 49 -8.16 4.37 -7.24
CA SER A 49 -7.48 5.14 -8.30
C SER A 49 -6.45 6.11 -7.72
N LEU A 50 -6.81 6.80 -6.64
CA LEU A 50 -5.89 7.69 -5.93
C LEU A 50 -4.72 6.88 -5.33
N LEU A 51 -5.01 5.73 -4.72
CA LEU A 51 -3.98 4.85 -4.18
C LEU A 51 -3.03 4.34 -5.28
N ASN A 52 -3.56 4.02 -6.47
CA ASN A 52 -2.75 3.60 -7.63
C ASN A 52 -1.86 4.74 -8.16
N ILE A 53 -2.32 5.99 -8.13
CA ILE A 53 -1.49 7.16 -8.47
C ILE A 53 -0.36 7.30 -7.45
N ILE A 54 -0.69 7.32 -6.15
CA ILE A 54 0.31 7.42 -5.06
C ILE A 54 1.31 6.26 -5.15
N GLY A 55 0.82 5.07 -5.48
CA GLY A 55 1.62 3.85 -5.64
C GLY A 55 2.44 3.78 -6.93
N LEU A 56 2.46 4.83 -7.76
CA LEU A 56 3.17 4.88 -9.04
C LEU A 56 2.72 3.77 -10.03
N ILE A 57 1.50 3.25 -9.89
CA ILE A 57 0.90 2.23 -10.77
C ILE A 57 0.18 2.92 -11.93
N ASP A 58 -0.61 3.94 -11.61
CA ASP A 58 -1.37 4.70 -12.60
C ASP A 58 -0.73 6.07 -12.85
N ARG A 59 -0.31 6.30 -14.09
CA ARG A 59 0.30 7.56 -14.57
C ARG A 59 -0.63 8.37 -15.46
N ASN A 60 -1.81 7.84 -15.76
CA ASN A 60 -2.74 8.47 -16.69
C ASN A 60 -3.63 9.49 -15.97
N TYR A 61 -3.05 10.60 -15.54
CA TYR A 61 -3.73 11.74 -14.94
C TYR A 61 -3.03 13.04 -15.39
N ASN A 62 -3.74 14.15 -15.29
CA ASN A 62 -3.17 15.48 -15.46
C ASN A 62 -2.81 16.04 -14.08
N GLY A 63 -1.54 16.37 -13.88
CA GLY A 63 -1.06 16.87 -12.60
C GLY A 63 0.42 16.61 -12.36
N GLU A 64 0.86 16.85 -11.13
CA GLU A 64 2.24 16.67 -10.72
C GLU A 64 2.30 15.84 -9.44
N TYR A 65 3.32 14.98 -9.36
CA TYR A 65 3.57 14.17 -8.19
C TYR A 65 5.04 14.17 -7.83
N THR A 66 5.36 14.75 -6.68
CA THR A 66 6.68 14.70 -6.07
C THR A 66 6.68 13.68 -4.93
N LEU A 67 7.55 12.69 -5.02
CA LEU A 67 7.75 11.63 -4.02
C LEU A 67 9.18 11.71 -3.50
N LEU A 68 9.35 11.83 -2.17
CA LEU A 68 10.67 11.97 -1.52
C LEU A 68 11.55 13.05 -2.16
N GLY A 69 10.94 14.17 -2.57
CA GLY A 69 11.63 15.30 -3.21
C GLY A 69 11.91 15.15 -4.70
N SER A 70 11.56 14.02 -5.32
CA SER A 70 11.76 13.77 -6.75
C SER A 70 10.45 13.84 -7.52
N LEU A 71 10.41 14.60 -8.64
CA LEU A 71 9.25 14.69 -9.52
C LEU A 71 9.10 13.39 -10.31
N THR A 72 8.05 12.63 -10.03
CA THR A 72 7.84 11.29 -10.59
C THR A 72 7.42 11.29 -12.05
N ASN A 73 6.87 12.41 -12.54
CA ASN A 73 6.40 12.56 -13.92
C ASN A 73 7.52 12.32 -14.95
N ASN A 74 8.75 12.65 -14.62
CA ASN A 74 9.92 12.57 -15.49
C ASN A 74 10.67 11.24 -15.41
N LEU A 75 10.28 10.34 -14.48
CA LEU A 75 10.95 9.06 -14.28
C LEU A 75 10.59 8.05 -15.37
N HIS A 76 11.58 7.27 -15.80
CA HIS A 76 11.34 6.15 -16.71
C HIS A 76 10.62 5.00 -16.01
N THR A 77 10.00 4.12 -16.78
CA THR A 77 9.22 2.98 -16.25
C THR A 77 10.05 2.06 -15.35
N SER A 78 11.32 1.86 -15.67
CA SER A 78 12.26 1.07 -14.86
C SER A 78 12.55 1.70 -13.50
N GLU A 79 12.74 3.03 -13.47
CA GLU A 79 12.95 3.79 -12.22
C GLU A 79 11.71 3.74 -11.33
N LEU A 80 10.53 3.94 -11.93
CA LEU A 80 9.25 3.81 -11.20
C LEU A 80 9.05 2.40 -10.64
N ALA A 81 9.44 1.36 -11.38
CA ALA A 81 9.37 -0.02 -10.89
C ALA A 81 10.30 -0.24 -9.69
N GLN A 82 11.50 0.34 -9.73
CA GLN A 82 12.45 0.29 -8.63
C GLN A 82 11.91 1.04 -7.40
N TRP A 83 11.33 2.24 -7.60
CA TRP A 83 10.72 3.02 -6.52
C TRP A 83 9.54 2.27 -5.87
N ARG A 84 8.66 1.68 -6.68
CA ARG A 84 7.57 0.83 -6.15
C ARG A 84 8.10 -0.31 -5.30
N ASN A 85 9.14 -0.98 -5.76
CA ASN A 85 9.69 -2.13 -5.07
C ASN A 85 10.39 -1.76 -3.74
N GLN A 86 11.17 -0.67 -3.73
CA GLN A 86 12.05 -0.33 -2.61
C GLN A 86 11.44 0.63 -1.61
N THR A 87 10.48 1.47 -2.07
CA THR A 87 9.96 2.60 -1.27
C THR A 87 8.55 2.36 -0.81
N ILE A 88 7.74 1.62 -1.58
CA ILE A 88 6.31 1.47 -1.37
C ILE A 88 5.97 0.01 -1.07
N GLY A 89 5.33 -0.24 0.06
CA GLY A 89 4.73 -1.52 0.41
C GLY A 89 3.23 -1.49 0.12
N PHE A 90 2.72 -2.53 -0.56
CA PHE A 90 1.29 -2.66 -0.85
C PHE A 90 0.65 -3.73 0.01
N VAL A 91 -0.43 -3.37 0.70
CA VAL A 91 -1.30 -4.25 1.48
C VAL A 91 -2.71 -4.15 0.88
N LEU A 92 -3.03 -5.04 -0.06
CA LEU A 92 -4.28 -4.99 -0.83
C LEU A 92 -5.34 -5.91 -0.22
N GLN A 93 -6.61 -5.53 -0.35
CA GLN A 93 -7.79 -6.26 0.14
C GLN A 93 -7.89 -7.66 -0.45
N GLU A 94 -7.81 -7.77 -1.77
CA GLU A 94 -7.80 -9.07 -2.41
C GLU A 94 -6.40 -9.68 -2.23
N SER A 95 -6.36 -10.89 -1.69
CA SER A 95 -5.12 -11.62 -1.51
C SER A 95 -4.46 -11.84 -2.88
N ALA A 96 -3.71 -10.84 -3.33
CA ALA A 96 -2.92 -10.88 -4.55
C ALA A 96 -1.75 -11.87 -4.42
N LEU A 97 -1.94 -12.95 -3.64
CA LEU A 97 -1.00 -14.05 -3.54
C LEU A 97 -1.11 -14.92 -4.78
N ILE A 98 0.02 -15.34 -5.29
CA ILE A 98 0.10 -16.27 -6.43
C ILE A 98 -0.20 -17.67 -5.91
N ASN A 99 -1.32 -18.26 -6.31
CA ASN A 99 -1.82 -19.53 -5.81
C ASN A 99 -0.91 -20.75 -6.10
N SER A 100 -0.10 -20.68 -7.15
CA SER A 100 0.86 -21.73 -7.49
C SER A 100 2.12 -21.73 -6.63
N MET A 101 2.40 -20.64 -5.93
CA MET A 101 3.57 -20.43 -5.07
C MET A 101 3.22 -20.71 -3.61
N THR A 102 4.23 -21.06 -2.80
CA THR A 102 4.07 -21.13 -1.35
C THR A 102 3.90 -19.72 -0.76
N VAL A 103 3.45 -19.63 0.50
CA VAL A 103 3.40 -18.35 1.24
C VAL A 103 4.80 -17.75 1.34
N GLU A 104 5.81 -18.56 1.60
CA GLU A 104 7.21 -18.12 1.66
C GLU A 104 7.67 -17.50 0.34
N ASP A 105 7.41 -18.15 -0.78
CA ASP A 105 7.79 -17.67 -2.11
C ASP A 105 7.06 -16.35 -2.44
N ASN A 106 5.76 -16.26 -2.12
CA ASN A 106 4.99 -15.03 -2.27
C ASN A 106 5.61 -13.86 -1.49
N ILE A 107 6.03 -14.09 -0.25
CA ILE A 107 6.65 -13.06 0.59
C ILE A 107 8.01 -12.64 0.03
N LYS A 108 8.76 -13.57 -0.53
CA LYS A 108 10.09 -13.31 -1.11
C LYS A 108 10.06 -12.66 -2.49
N LEU A 109 8.92 -12.61 -3.18
CA LEU A 109 8.81 -12.02 -4.52
C LEU A 109 9.45 -10.63 -4.66
N PRO A 110 9.21 -9.65 -3.76
CA PRO A 110 9.82 -8.34 -3.89
C PRO A 110 11.36 -8.37 -3.86
N LEU A 111 11.96 -9.35 -3.19
CA LEU A 111 13.41 -9.51 -3.12
C LEU A 111 14.03 -9.88 -4.48
N LEU A 112 13.29 -10.60 -5.33
CA LEU A 112 13.74 -10.98 -6.67
C LEU A 112 13.84 -9.78 -7.61
N TYR A 113 13.05 -8.73 -7.37
CA TYR A 113 12.99 -7.52 -8.20
C TYR A 113 13.76 -6.34 -7.60
N ALA A 114 14.50 -6.55 -6.53
CA ALA A 114 15.16 -5.47 -5.80
C ALA A 114 16.33 -4.80 -6.56
N GLY A 115 16.75 -5.30 -7.72
CA GLY A 115 17.80 -4.70 -8.55
C GLY A 115 19.21 -4.69 -7.92
N SER A 116 20.18 -4.07 -8.58
CA SER A 116 21.59 -3.99 -8.15
C SER A 116 21.88 -2.90 -7.10
N GLY A 117 20.91 -2.06 -6.76
CA GLY A 117 21.01 -1.02 -5.72
C GLY A 117 20.48 -1.45 -4.35
N LYS A 118 20.53 -2.73 -4.04
CA LYS A 118 19.93 -3.33 -2.84
C LYS A 118 20.50 -2.77 -1.54
N LYS A 119 19.62 -2.37 -0.60
CA LYS A 119 19.89 -2.65 0.80
C LYS A 119 20.17 -4.16 0.90
N GLU A 120 21.31 -4.54 1.41
CA GLU A 120 21.67 -5.93 1.62
C GLU A 120 20.60 -6.58 2.51
N PHE A 121 19.76 -7.43 1.89
CA PHE A 121 18.72 -8.15 2.62
C PHE A 121 19.37 -9.39 3.25
N LYS A 122 19.36 -9.44 4.57
CA LYS A 122 19.95 -10.55 5.31
C LYS A 122 18.88 -11.60 5.64
N PRO A 123 19.25 -12.89 5.74
CA PRO A 123 18.32 -13.93 6.16
C PRO A 123 17.60 -13.61 7.49
N GLU A 124 18.31 -12.94 8.42
CA GLU A 124 17.76 -12.52 9.71
C GLU A 124 16.62 -11.50 9.55
N ASP A 125 16.62 -10.69 8.50
CA ASP A 125 15.55 -9.75 8.21
C ASP A 125 14.25 -10.48 7.85
N PHE A 126 14.34 -11.57 7.08
CA PHE A 126 13.19 -12.43 6.77
C PHE A 126 12.62 -13.07 8.04
N GLU A 127 13.47 -13.72 8.83
CA GLU A 127 13.04 -14.36 10.08
C GLU A 127 12.41 -13.36 11.05
N SER A 128 12.96 -12.15 11.15
CA SER A 128 12.40 -11.07 11.97
C SER A 128 10.98 -10.70 11.56
N VAL A 129 10.73 -10.51 10.24
CA VAL A 129 9.40 -10.20 9.71
C VAL A 129 8.43 -11.36 9.96
N ILE A 130 8.84 -12.61 9.66
CA ILE A 130 8.01 -13.81 9.83
C ILE A 130 7.60 -13.99 11.29
N ASN A 131 8.53 -13.82 12.22
CA ASN A 131 8.27 -13.97 13.65
C ASN A 131 7.37 -12.83 14.18
N ALA A 132 7.61 -11.58 13.77
CA ALA A 132 6.81 -10.43 14.19
C ALA A 132 5.33 -10.55 13.75
N ILE A 133 5.08 -11.15 12.59
CA ILE A 133 3.74 -11.34 12.03
C ILE A 133 3.09 -12.65 12.50
N GLY A 134 3.89 -13.60 12.98
CA GLY A 134 3.41 -14.90 13.47
C GLY A 134 2.90 -15.82 12.36
N ILE A 135 3.61 -15.88 11.22
CA ILE A 135 3.22 -16.69 10.04
C ILE A 135 4.15 -17.87 9.76
N LYS A 136 5.11 -18.14 10.62
CA LYS A 136 6.07 -19.23 10.45
C LYS A 136 5.40 -20.59 10.16
N PRO A 137 4.28 -20.98 10.83
CA PRO A 137 3.64 -22.28 10.60
C PRO A 137 3.06 -22.46 9.20
N ILE A 138 2.80 -21.38 8.47
CA ILE A 138 2.12 -21.43 7.17
C ILE A 138 3.05 -21.22 5.97
N LEU A 139 4.34 -21.00 6.18
CA LEU A 139 5.28 -20.65 5.11
C LEU A 139 5.29 -21.65 3.96
N LYS A 140 5.14 -22.93 4.26
CA LYS A 140 5.14 -24.01 3.24
C LYS A 140 3.77 -24.28 2.60
N LYS A 141 2.70 -23.72 3.15
CA LYS A 141 1.34 -23.82 2.58
C LYS A 141 1.25 -23.00 1.30
N LYS A 142 0.30 -23.38 0.44
CA LYS A 142 -0.17 -22.55 -0.68
C LYS A 142 -1.32 -21.65 -0.21
N PRO A 143 -1.57 -20.50 -0.88
CA PRO A 143 -2.64 -19.59 -0.48
C PRO A 143 -4.02 -20.23 -0.35
N LEU A 144 -4.35 -21.23 -1.17
CA LEU A 144 -5.63 -21.94 -1.10
C LEU A 144 -5.78 -22.79 0.17
N GLU A 145 -4.70 -23.12 0.85
CA GLU A 145 -4.69 -23.90 2.10
C GLU A 145 -4.71 -23.00 3.35
N CYS A 146 -4.77 -21.67 3.16
CA CYS A 146 -4.71 -20.68 4.22
C CYS A 146 -6.09 -20.09 4.51
N SER A 147 -6.36 -19.79 5.79
CA SER A 147 -7.51 -18.98 6.20
C SER A 147 -7.41 -17.53 5.69
N GLY A 148 -8.51 -16.77 5.76
CA GLY A 148 -8.51 -15.35 5.38
C GLY A 148 -7.50 -14.53 6.18
N GLY A 149 -7.44 -14.71 7.50
CA GLY A 149 -6.47 -14.04 8.35
C GLY A 149 -5.01 -14.46 8.08
N GLU A 150 -4.76 -15.74 7.76
CA GLU A 150 -3.43 -16.21 7.34
C GLU A 150 -3.00 -15.55 6.02
N LYS A 151 -3.89 -15.46 5.04
CA LYS A 151 -3.64 -14.76 3.77
C LYS A 151 -3.35 -13.27 3.97
N ALA A 152 -4.15 -12.60 4.78
CA ALA A 152 -3.96 -11.17 5.08
C ALA A 152 -2.59 -10.93 5.72
N ARG A 153 -2.17 -11.76 6.67
CA ARG A 153 -0.83 -11.67 7.27
C ARG A 153 0.29 -11.95 6.25
N ALA A 154 0.09 -12.88 5.32
CA ALA A 154 1.05 -13.16 4.26
C ALA A 154 1.19 -11.98 3.28
N VAL A 155 0.07 -11.36 2.86
CA VAL A 155 0.06 -10.13 2.05
C VAL A 155 0.76 -9.00 2.78
N PHE A 156 0.47 -8.83 4.07
CA PHE A 156 1.14 -7.83 4.90
C PHE A 156 2.66 -8.08 4.96
N ALA A 157 3.09 -9.32 5.23
CA ALA A 157 4.51 -9.69 5.26
C ALA A 157 5.21 -9.35 3.93
N ARG A 158 4.58 -9.68 2.79
CA ARG A 158 5.09 -9.33 1.46
C ARG A 158 5.22 -7.84 1.26
N GLY A 159 4.24 -7.07 1.74
CA GLY A 159 4.24 -5.61 1.62
C GLY A 159 5.36 -4.93 2.40
N ILE A 160 5.80 -5.52 3.52
CA ILE A 160 6.80 -4.90 4.39
C ILE A 160 8.22 -5.50 4.28
N ILE A 161 8.39 -6.59 3.53
CA ILE A 161 9.66 -7.33 3.48
C ILE A 161 10.83 -6.45 3.01
N MET A 162 10.57 -5.47 2.16
CA MET A 162 11.55 -4.50 1.68
C MET A 162 11.78 -3.34 2.65
N LYS A 163 11.15 -3.34 3.85
CA LYS A 163 11.19 -2.24 4.82
C LYS A 163 10.85 -0.89 4.17
N PRO A 164 9.65 -0.76 3.56
CA PRO A 164 9.28 0.41 2.78
C PRO A 164 9.15 1.66 3.65
N GLN A 165 9.36 2.83 3.04
CA GLN A 165 9.12 4.12 3.70
C GLN A 165 7.63 4.49 3.74
N ILE A 166 6.85 3.92 2.81
CA ILE A 166 5.41 4.18 2.67
C ILE A 166 4.70 2.84 2.56
N ILE A 167 3.63 2.66 3.32
CA ILE A 167 2.69 1.54 3.16
C ILE A 167 1.37 2.09 2.63
N LEU A 168 0.92 1.52 1.52
CA LEU A 168 -0.40 1.75 0.92
C LEU A 168 -1.29 0.55 1.21
N ALA A 169 -2.35 0.76 1.99
CA ALA A 169 -3.28 -0.27 2.38
C ALA A 169 -4.67 0.01 1.78
N ASP A 170 -5.16 -0.87 0.90
CA ASP A 170 -6.50 -0.78 0.31
C ASP A 170 -7.41 -1.79 0.99
N GLU A 171 -8.33 -1.31 1.82
CA GLU A 171 -9.29 -2.10 2.59
C GLU A 171 -8.64 -3.31 3.30
N PRO A 172 -7.54 -3.12 4.06
CA PRO A 172 -6.69 -4.22 4.51
C PRO A 172 -7.40 -5.19 5.49
N THR A 173 -8.60 -4.84 5.94
CA THR A 173 -9.35 -5.56 6.98
C THR A 173 -10.77 -5.96 6.56
N ALA A 174 -11.23 -5.62 5.36
CA ALA A 174 -12.63 -5.71 4.95
C ALA A 174 -13.23 -7.14 5.00
N SER A 175 -12.42 -8.17 4.84
CA SER A 175 -12.87 -9.58 4.83
C SER A 175 -12.42 -10.36 6.06
N LEU A 176 -12.00 -9.68 7.14
CA LEU A 176 -11.46 -10.31 8.33
C LEU A 176 -12.45 -10.26 9.49
N ASP A 177 -12.40 -11.30 10.34
CA ASP A 177 -13.01 -11.27 11.66
C ASP A 177 -12.34 -10.23 12.56
N MET A 178 -12.96 -9.90 13.66
CA MET A 178 -12.54 -8.82 14.57
C MET A 178 -11.10 -9.02 15.10
N GLU A 179 -10.73 -10.25 15.42
CA GLU A 179 -9.39 -10.54 15.96
C GLU A 179 -8.29 -10.32 14.90
N ASN A 180 -8.48 -10.86 13.71
CA ASN A 180 -7.53 -10.70 12.60
C ASN A 180 -7.48 -9.24 12.12
N ARG A 181 -8.62 -8.54 12.12
CA ARG A 181 -8.72 -7.09 11.83
C ARG A 181 -7.80 -6.29 12.76
N GLU A 182 -7.98 -6.44 14.09
CA GLU A 182 -7.17 -5.74 15.08
C GLU A 182 -5.68 -6.10 14.97
N ARG A 183 -5.38 -7.33 14.65
CA ARG A 183 -4.02 -7.79 14.45
C ARG A 183 -3.34 -7.07 13.28
N ILE A 184 -4.00 -6.94 12.13
CA ILE A 184 -3.47 -6.22 10.95
C ILE A 184 -3.28 -4.73 11.25
N VAL A 185 -4.26 -4.07 11.87
CA VAL A 185 -4.16 -2.64 12.24
C VAL A 185 -3.00 -2.41 13.21
N THR A 186 -2.85 -3.29 14.21
CA THR A 186 -1.72 -3.24 15.16
C THR A 186 -0.38 -3.39 14.46
N LEU A 187 -0.27 -4.31 13.51
CA LEU A 187 0.95 -4.51 12.71
C LEU A 187 1.28 -3.27 11.87
N LEU A 188 0.28 -2.66 11.21
CA LEU A 188 0.46 -1.41 10.47
C LEU A 188 1.01 -0.30 11.36
N PHE A 189 0.40 -0.07 12.52
CA PHE A 189 0.82 1.01 13.41
C PHE A 189 2.14 0.73 14.11
N LYS A 190 2.48 -0.55 14.31
CA LYS A 190 3.81 -0.95 14.78
C LYS A 190 4.89 -0.55 13.77
N MET A 191 4.67 -0.78 12.47
CA MET A 191 5.60 -0.34 11.41
C MET A 191 5.81 1.18 11.45
N ASN A 192 4.74 1.96 11.63
CA ASN A 192 4.85 3.40 11.80
C ASN A 192 5.69 3.79 13.01
N LYS A 193 5.38 3.22 14.18
CA LYS A 193 6.03 3.56 15.45
C LYS A 193 7.51 3.18 15.49
N GLU A 194 7.87 2.00 14.97
CA GLU A 194 9.23 1.46 15.08
C GLU A 194 10.15 1.92 13.95
N PHE A 195 9.61 2.15 12.75
CA PHE A 195 10.40 2.45 11.55
C PHE A 195 10.08 3.81 10.93
N ASN A 196 9.22 4.62 11.57
CA ASN A 196 8.74 5.89 11.04
C ASN A 196 8.13 5.74 9.62
N THR A 197 7.53 4.56 9.32
CA THR A 197 6.89 4.28 8.04
C THR A 197 5.62 5.11 7.92
N THR A 198 5.46 5.84 6.82
CA THR A 198 4.23 6.55 6.50
C THR A 198 3.15 5.56 6.08
N ILE A 199 1.93 5.74 6.56
CA ILE A 199 0.82 4.83 6.27
C ILE A 199 -0.31 5.61 5.60
N ILE A 200 -0.78 5.09 4.46
CA ILE A 200 -1.98 5.59 3.79
C ILE A 200 -2.94 4.42 3.67
N THR A 201 -4.05 4.49 4.38
CA THR A 201 -5.07 3.44 4.40
C THR A 201 -6.34 3.96 3.71
N VAL A 202 -6.79 3.25 2.70
CA VAL A 202 -8.16 3.40 2.18
C VAL A 202 -9.04 2.46 2.98
N THR A 203 -10.13 2.98 3.55
CA THR A 203 -11.10 2.17 4.29
C THR A 203 -12.47 2.83 4.33
N HIS A 204 -13.52 2.01 4.42
CA HIS A 204 -14.87 2.45 4.74
C HIS A 204 -15.18 2.34 6.25
N ASP A 205 -14.26 1.78 7.02
CA ASP A 205 -14.38 1.61 8.47
C ASP A 205 -13.93 2.88 9.19
N LEU A 206 -14.89 3.63 9.71
CA LEU A 206 -14.62 4.88 10.40
C LEU A 206 -13.90 4.71 11.73
N GLU A 207 -14.06 3.56 12.39
CA GLU A 207 -13.34 3.28 13.63
C GLU A 207 -11.84 3.14 13.36
N ILE A 208 -11.46 2.41 12.31
CA ILE A 208 -10.07 2.31 11.87
C ILE A 208 -9.57 3.66 11.37
N ALA A 209 -10.37 4.37 10.58
CA ALA A 209 -9.99 5.67 10.04
C ALA A 209 -9.64 6.67 11.16
N ASN A 210 -10.43 6.74 12.21
CA ASN A 210 -10.25 7.63 13.34
C ASN A 210 -9.00 7.32 14.20
N ARG A 211 -8.34 6.20 13.98
CA ARG A 211 -7.07 5.84 14.63
C ARG A 211 -5.84 6.39 13.88
N HIS A 212 -6.04 7.02 12.73
CA HIS A 212 -5.00 7.68 11.96
C HIS A 212 -4.82 9.13 12.43
N ASP A 213 -3.71 9.76 12.05
CA ASP A 213 -3.42 11.15 12.45
C ASP A 213 -4.31 12.13 11.70
N ARG A 214 -4.76 11.76 10.48
CA ARG A 214 -5.63 12.57 9.63
C ARG A 214 -6.56 11.68 8.80
N VAL A 215 -7.81 12.11 8.66
CA VAL A 215 -8.82 11.48 7.80
C VAL A 215 -9.14 12.41 6.63
N ILE A 216 -9.08 11.89 5.43
CA ILE A 216 -9.40 12.59 4.18
C ILE A 216 -10.69 12.00 3.62
N HIS A 217 -11.70 12.82 3.46
CA HIS A 217 -12.95 12.44 2.82
C HIS A 217 -12.84 12.69 1.32
N LEU A 218 -12.89 11.61 0.53
CA LEU A 218 -12.92 11.70 -0.92
C LEU A 218 -14.38 11.72 -1.38
N GLU A 219 -14.75 12.78 -2.07
CA GLU A 219 -16.10 12.98 -2.61
C GLU A 219 -16.08 12.87 -4.13
N ARG A 220 -17.24 12.56 -4.73
CA ARG A 220 -17.37 12.57 -6.19
C ARG A 220 -17.13 13.98 -6.72
N SER A 221 -16.25 14.08 -7.70
CA SER A 221 -16.15 15.30 -8.51
C SER A 221 -17.51 15.56 -9.18
N LYS A 222 -18.06 16.74 -8.94
CA LYS A 222 -19.32 17.21 -9.60
C LYS A 222 -19.09 17.50 -11.06
#